data_1e4cb3fce807d9b1e9998f11387933f3
#
_entry.id   1e4cb3fce807d9b1e9998f11387933f3
#
_cell.length_a   1.000
_cell.length_b   1.000
_cell.length_c   1.000
_cell.angle_alpha   90.00
_cell.angle_beta   90.00
_cell.angle_gamma   90.00
#
_symmetry.space_group_name_H-M   'P 1'
#
loop_
_entity.id
_entity.type
_entity.pdbx_description
1 polymer ?
#
loop_
_entity_poly.entity_id
_entity_poly.type
_entity_poly.pdbx_seq_one_letter_code
_entity_poly.pdbx_strand_id
1 'polypeptide(L)'
;MIVRYIPADPAGNLTAIVLSPVAPQARAAVAARMMARCPEGFEQVGFAEEDSLTGEFPRLCMMGGEFCGNAARAFACYAAGVRGRGETRLSVAISGARNPVPVEIEPASGRAYAQMPLPCALDRLCADGRDIPLVRMEGIDHALLLNEAPSPELAERVLAAMPGQDAQGVLFVQGGRMTPLVYVPATDTRVWESSCGSGTVALAWYLARRFADGTHVFARAHRPAGSSARPAVGWRPASPWRAGAPRASKWAGRSGWAKRGKSNCKGKMRLSV
;
A
#
# COMPACT_ATOMS: atom_id res chain seq x y z
N MET A 1 -21.36 -16.49 5.98
CA MET A 1 -19.97 -16.79 6.35
C MET A 1 -19.55 -15.85 7.48
N ILE A 2 -18.84 -16.34 8.47
CA ILE A 2 -18.21 -15.49 9.53
C ILE A 2 -16.76 -15.30 9.14
N VAL A 3 -16.30 -14.06 9.08
CA VAL A 3 -14.92 -13.70 8.74
C VAL A 3 -14.24 -13.13 9.98
N ARG A 4 -13.11 -13.73 10.38
CA ARG A 4 -12.21 -13.19 11.41
C ARG A 4 -11.18 -12.31 10.73
N TYR A 5 -10.95 -11.12 11.26
CA TYR A 5 -9.96 -10.19 10.72
C TYR A 5 -9.29 -9.38 11.85
N ILE A 6 -8.18 -8.76 11.51
CA ILE A 6 -7.46 -7.81 12.35
C ILE A 6 -7.47 -6.46 11.63
N PRO A 7 -7.96 -5.39 12.27
CA PRO A 7 -7.78 -4.04 11.75
C PRO A 7 -6.34 -3.59 11.98
N ALA A 8 -5.74 -3.00 10.96
CA ALA A 8 -4.43 -2.36 11.03
C ALA A 8 -4.51 -0.95 10.46
N ASP A 9 -3.79 -0.02 11.06
CA ASP A 9 -3.67 1.37 10.58
C ASP A 9 -2.22 1.69 10.21
N PRO A 10 -1.76 1.27 9.04
CA PRO A 10 -0.44 1.63 8.56
C PRO A 10 -0.43 3.06 7.98
N ALA A 11 -0.26 4.06 8.84
CA ALA A 11 -0.17 5.48 8.48
C ALA A 11 -1.46 6.06 7.84
N GLY A 12 -2.62 5.68 8.36
CA GLY A 12 -3.92 6.19 7.91
C GLY A 12 -4.56 5.39 6.78
N ASN A 13 -3.85 4.41 6.20
CA ASN A 13 -4.38 3.52 5.16
C ASN A 13 -4.97 2.27 5.81
N LEU A 14 -6.21 2.37 6.30
CA LEU A 14 -6.86 1.32 7.09
C LEU A 14 -6.98 0.02 6.32
N THR A 15 -6.39 -1.03 6.87
CA THR A 15 -6.29 -2.35 6.25
C THR A 15 -6.97 -3.40 7.12
N ALA A 16 -7.87 -4.20 6.53
CA ALA A 16 -8.33 -5.43 7.17
C ALA A 16 -7.42 -6.60 6.78
N ILE A 17 -6.84 -7.28 7.77
CA ILE A 17 -6.10 -8.53 7.57
C ILE A 17 -7.03 -9.68 7.94
N VAL A 18 -7.59 -10.35 6.94
CA VAL A 18 -8.51 -11.48 7.10
C VAL A 18 -7.71 -12.73 7.46
N LEU A 19 -8.11 -13.38 8.57
CA LEU A 19 -7.50 -14.61 9.08
C LEU A 19 -8.31 -15.87 8.76
N SER A 20 -9.60 -15.73 8.46
CA SER A 20 -10.43 -16.87 8.07
C SER A 20 -10.02 -17.36 6.68
N PRO A 21 -9.99 -18.68 6.45
CA PRO A 21 -9.79 -19.21 5.12
C PRO A 21 -10.89 -18.71 4.17
N VAL A 22 -10.48 -18.09 3.07
CA VAL A 22 -11.34 -17.61 1.99
C VAL A 22 -10.78 -18.12 0.68
N ALA A 23 -11.62 -18.86 -0.06
CA ALA A 23 -11.23 -19.38 -1.38
C ALA A 23 -10.81 -18.22 -2.30
N PRO A 24 -9.74 -18.36 -3.10
CA PRO A 24 -9.21 -17.27 -3.95
C PRO A 24 -10.29 -16.58 -4.78
N GLN A 25 -11.21 -17.34 -5.37
CA GLN A 25 -12.30 -16.83 -6.20
C GLN A 25 -13.31 -15.97 -5.43
N ALA A 26 -13.41 -16.12 -4.12
CA ALA A 26 -14.33 -15.38 -3.27
C ALA A 26 -13.69 -14.11 -2.65
N ARG A 27 -12.36 -13.96 -2.71
CA ARG A 27 -11.62 -12.91 -2.01
C ARG A 27 -12.07 -11.51 -2.41
N ALA A 28 -12.17 -11.23 -3.71
CA ALA A 28 -12.62 -9.93 -4.20
C ALA A 28 -14.03 -9.56 -3.71
N ALA A 29 -14.99 -10.50 -3.80
CA ALA A 29 -16.34 -10.27 -3.34
C ALA A 29 -16.44 -10.09 -1.81
N VAL A 30 -15.64 -10.83 -1.04
CA VAL A 30 -15.55 -10.67 0.42
C VAL A 30 -14.97 -9.32 0.77
N ALA A 31 -13.88 -8.90 0.10
CA ALA A 31 -13.23 -7.62 0.31
C ALA A 31 -14.19 -6.46 0.02
N ALA A 32 -14.84 -6.45 -1.14
CA ALA A 32 -15.80 -5.41 -1.51
C ALA A 32 -16.93 -5.27 -0.45
N ARG A 33 -17.46 -6.39 0.06
CA ARG A 33 -18.46 -6.37 1.12
C ARG A 33 -17.93 -5.86 2.45
N MET A 34 -16.68 -6.19 2.81
CA MET A 34 -16.04 -5.69 4.02
C MET A 34 -15.86 -4.18 3.94
N MET A 35 -15.30 -3.67 2.83
CA MET A 35 -15.10 -2.24 2.61
C MET A 35 -16.42 -1.44 2.64
N ALA A 36 -17.49 -2.00 2.07
CA ALA A 36 -18.79 -1.35 2.04
C ALA A 36 -19.56 -1.37 3.36
N ARG A 37 -19.30 -2.33 4.26
CA ARG A 37 -20.15 -2.60 5.44
C ARG A 37 -19.45 -2.49 6.79
N CYS A 38 -18.10 -2.51 6.81
CA CYS A 38 -17.38 -2.36 8.07
C CYS A 38 -17.37 -0.90 8.51
N PRO A 39 -17.78 -0.62 9.75
CA PRO A 39 -17.81 0.75 10.28
C PRO A 39 -16.43 1.37 10.44
N GLU A 40 -15.38 0.57 10.43
CA GLU A 40 -13.98 1.01 10.49
C GLU A 40 -13.55 1.79 9.24
N GLY A 41 -14.22 1.59 8.10
CA GLY A 41 -13.90 2.26 6.85
C GLY A 41 -12.57 1.80 6.25
N PHE A 42 -12.42 0.48 6.03
CA PHE A 42 -11.21 -0.07 5.42
C PHE A 42 -10.99 0.47 4.00
N GLU A 43 -9.76 0.85 3.71
CA GLU A 43 -9.31 1.26 2.38
C GLU A 43 -8.86 0.07 1.55
N GLN A 44 -8.50 -1.06 2.21
CA GLN A 44 -8.05 -2.29 1.56
C GLN A 44 -8.21 -3.52 2.44
N VAL A 45 -8.17 -4.70 1.81
CA VAL A 45 -8.30 -5.99 2.47
C VAL A 45 -7.21 -6.94 2.00
N GLY A 46 -6.49 -7.53 2.94
CA GLY A 46 -5.53 -8.62 2.69
C GLY A 46 -5.99 -9.92 3.35
N PHE A 47 -5.74 -11.05 2.71
CA PHE A 47 -6.09 -12.39 3.17
C PHE A 47 -4.81 -13.11 3.60
N ALA A 48 -4.65 -13.34 4.89
CA ALA A 48 -3.52 -14.08 5.44
C ALA A 48 -3.70 -15.59 5.21
N GLU A 49 -2.63 -16.25 4.82
CA GLU A 49 -2.55 -17.70 4.87
C GLU A 49 -2.08 -18.09 6.27
N GLU A 50 -3.02 -18.46 7.15
CA GLU A 50 -2.78 -18.66 8.58
C GLU A 50 -1.69 -19.72 8.84
N ASP A 51 -1.64 -20.78 8.04
CA ASP A 51 -0.66 -21.85 8.13
C ASP A 51 0.78 -21.36 7.79
N SER A 52 0.90 -20.25 7.06
CA SER A 52 2.21 -19.67 6.70
C SER A 52 2.83 -18.80 7.78
N LEU A 53 2.08 -18.42 8.83
CA LEU A 53 2.54 -17.44 9.85
C LEU A 53 3.81 -17.87 10.58
N THR A 54 3.98 -19.17 10.81
CA THR A 54 5.16 -19.74 11.45
C THR A 54 6.23 -20.25 10.47
N GLY A 55 5.90 -20.25 9.18
CA GLY A 55 6.81 -20.66 8.09
C GLY A 55 7.90 -19.62 7.81
N GLU A 56 8.77 -19.90 6.88
CA GLU A 56 9.87 -19.00 6.50
C GLU A 56 9.36 -17.64 6.05
N PHE A 57 8.37 -17.63 5.16
CA PHE A 57 7.74 -16.41 4.63
C PHE A 57 6.23 -16.45 4.89
N PRO A 58 5.72 -15.71 5.90
CA PRO A 58 4.29 -15.51 6.07
C PRO A 58 3.68 -14.93 4.80
N ARG A 59 2.49 -15.39 4.42
CA ARG A 59 1.86 -15.04 3.15
C ARG A 59 0.61 -14.21 3.34
N LEU A 60 0.53 -13.12 2.56
CA LEU A 60 -0.63 -12.24 2.47
C LEU A 60 -1.01 -12.07 1.00
N CYS A 61 -2.27 -12.32 0.67
CA CYS A 61 -2.80 -12.02 -0.66
C CYS A 61 -3.73 -10.81 -0.57
N MET A 62 -3.46 -9.76 -1.32
CA MET A 62 -4.33 -8.60 -1.40
C MET A 62 -5.59 -8.91 -2.22
N MET A 63 -6.62 -8.11 -2.01
CA MET A 63 -7.97 -8.32 -2.53
C MET A 63 -8.08 -8.47 -4.05
N GLY A 64 -7.19 -7.84 -4.81
CA GLY A 64 -7.11 -7.91 -6.26
C GLY A 64 -5.85 -8.58 -6.78
N GLY A 65 -4.97 -9.10 -5.90
CA GLY A 65 -3.68 -9.65 -6.28
C GLY A 65 -2.56 -8.61 -6.36
N GLU A 66 -2.87 -7.34 -6.13
CA GLU A 66 -1.95 -6.20 -6.18
C GLU A 66 -0.87 -6.26 -5.10
N PHE A 67 0.18 -5.44 -5.29
CA PHE A 67 1.17 -5.18 -4.26
C PHE A 67 0.75 -4.01 -3.35
N CYS A 68 0.86 -4.20 -2.03
CA CYS A 68 0.66 -3.14 -1.06
C CYS A 68 1.73 -3.13 0.04
N GLY A 69 2.60 -2.12 0.06
CA GLY A 69 3.64 -1.95 1.08
C GLY A 69 3.09 -1.64 2.48
N ASN A 70 1.92 -0.99 2.57
CA ASN A 70 1.22 -0.74 3.83
C ASN A 70 0.76 -2.06 4.46
N ALA A 71 0.12 -2.92 3.66
CA ALA A 71 -0.33 -4.22 4.10
C ALA A 71 0.86 -5.14 4.46
N ALA A 72 1.93 -5.14 3.66
CA ALA A 72 3.13 -5.93 3.93
C ALA A 72 3.72 -5.65 5.32
N ARG A 73 3.93 -4.37 5.66
CA ARG A 73 4.50 -4.00 6.97
C ARG A 73 3.54 -4.25 8.14
N ALA A 74 2.24 -4.02 7.95
CA ALA A 74 1.25 -4.31 8.98
C ALA A 74 1.16 -5.82 9.25
N PHE A 75 1.18 -6.61 8.19
CA PHE A 75 1.15 -8.06 8.30
C PHE A 75 2.44 -8.64 8.91
N ALA A 76 3.61 -8.09 8.57
CA ALA A 76 4.88 -8.49 9.19
C ALA A 76 4.86 -8.25 10.71
N CYS A 77 4.36 -7.10 11.17
CA CYS A 77 4.19 -6.84 12.61
C CYS A 77 3.27 -7.86 13.28
N TYR A 78 2.15 -8.21 12.63
CA TYR A 78 1.25 -9.23 13.14
C TYR A 78 1.92 -10.60 13.22
N ALA A 79 2.56 -11.06 12.14
CA ALA A 79 3.25 -12.33 12.10
C ALA A 79 4.38 -12.44 13.13
N ALA A 80 5.19 -11.39 13.30
CA ALA A 80 6.21 -11.31 14.34
C ALA A 80 5.61 -11.45 15.76
N GLY A 81 4.46 -10.80 16.00
CA GLY A 81 3.71 -10.92 17.25
C GLY A 81 3.22 -12.35 17.51
N VAL A 82 2.72 -13.04 16.48
CA VAL A 82 2.27 -14.45 16.57
C VAL A 82 3.45 -15.38 16.88
N ARG A 83 4.60 -15.15 16.28
CA ARG A 83 5.83 -15.94 16.51
C ARG A 83 6.42 -15.75 17.92
N GLY A 84 6.18 -14.58 18.51
CA GLY A 84 6.59 -14.30 19.90
C GLY A 84 8.09 -14.28 20.15
N ARG A 85 8.93 -14.20 19.10
CA ARG A 85 10.40 -14.29 19.19
C ARG A 85 11.11 -12.94 19.28
N GLY A 86 10.38 -11.83 19.38
CA GLY A 86 10.95 -10.48 19.37
C GLY A 86 11.63 -10.13 18.04
N GLU A 87 11.15 -10.68 16.94
CA GLU A 87 11.70 -10.47 15.60
C GLU A 87 11.67 -8.98 15.23
N THR A 88 12.84 -8.45 14.85
CA THR A 88 13.01 -7.08 14.34
C THR A 88 13.14 -7.04 12.83
N ARG A 89 13.20 -8.21 12.18
CA ARG A 89 13.21 -8.37 10.71
C ARG A 89 12.40 -9.58 10.32
N LEU A 90 11.54 -9.41 9.32
CA LEU A 90 10.74 -10.49 8.76
C LEU A 90 10.50 -10.23 7.29
N SER A 91 10.69 -11.23 6.43
CA SER A 91 10.27 -11.14 5.04
C SER A 91 8.88 -11.74 4.88
N VAL A 92 7.98 -11.05 4.18
CA VAL A 92 6.62 -11.51 3.92
C VAL A 92 6.42 -11.73 2.42
N ALA A 93 5.83 -12.85 2.06
CA ALA A 93 5.36 -13.09 0.70
C ALA A 93 4.01 -12.37 0.53
N ILE A 94 3.96 -11.39 -0.34
CA ILE A 94 2.73 -10.63 -0.63
C ILE A 94 2.43 -10.69 -2.12
N SER A 95 1.13 -10.77 -2.46
CA SER A 95 0.70 -10.71 -3.86
C SER A 95 1.24 -9.46 -4.56
N GLY A 96 1.37 -9.50 -5.88
CA GLY A 96 1.91 -8.40 -6.68
C GLY A 96 3.42 -8.17 -6.55
N ALA A 97 4.13 -8.86 -5.64
CA ALA A 97 5.58 -8.87 -5.55
C ALA A 97 6.16 -10.23 -5.92
N ARG A 98 7.20 -10.27 -6.77
CA ARG A 98 7.86 -11.53 -7.19
C ARG A 98 8.61 -12.22 -6.07
N ASN A 99 9.22 -11.42 -5.19
CA ASN A 99 10.05 -11.91 -4.10
C ASN A 99 9.45 -11.52 -2.75
N PRO A 100 9.71 -12.30 -1.69
CA PRO A 100 9.34 -11.90 -0.34
C PRO A 100 9.88 -10.53 0.01
N VAL A 101 9.04 -9.68 0.58
CA VAL A 101 9.34 -8.29 0.93
C VAL A 101 9.95 -8.22 2.31
N PRO A 102 11.22 -7.80 2.45
CA PRO A 102 11.84 -7.59 3.76
C PRO A 102 11.18 -6.44 4.50
N VAL A 103 10.87 -6.67 5.77
CA VAL A 103 10.31 -5.67 6.68
C VAL A 103 11.18 -5.57 7.92
N GLU A 104 11.64 -4.36 8.23
CA GLU A 104 12.27 -4.05 9.51
C GLU A 104 11.20 -3.57 10.50
N ILE A 105 11.22 -4.08 11.71
CA ILE A 105 10.25 -3.78 12.76
C ILE A 105 11.00 -3.18 13.95
N GLU A 106 10.50 -2.05 14.44
CA GLU A 106 10.98 -1.38 15.66
C GLU A 106 9.94 -1.56 16.77
N PRO A 107 10.01 -2.60 17.59
CA PRO A 107 8.97 -2.90 18.59
C PRO A 107 8.74 -1.75 19.59
N ALA A 108 9.81 -1.05 19.97
CA ALA A 108 9.75 0.04 20.95
C ALA A 108 8.95 1.26 20.45
N SER A 109 9.03 1.56 19.16
CA SER A 109 8.32 2.70 18.51
C SER A 109 7.03 2.31 17.83
N GLY A 110 6.80 1.02 17.60
CA GLY A 110 5.72 0.48 16.78
C GLY A 110 5.84 0.86 15.30
N ARG A 111 7.05 1.18 14.83
CA ARG A 111 7.34 1.48 13.41
C ARG A 111 7.72 0.21 12.67
N ALA A 112 7.36 0.18 11.38
CA ALA A 112 7.83 -0.85 10.49
C ALA A 112 8.16 -0.26 9.11
N TYR A 113 9.20 -0.82 8.47
CA TYR A 113 9.77 -0.33 7.21
C TYR A 113 9.80 -1.47 6.21
N ALA A 114 8.96 -1.43 5.19
CA ALA A 114 8.99 -2.40 4.11
C ALA A 114 9.98 -1.97 3.04
N GLN A 115 10.77 -2.92 2.54
CA GLN A 115 11.56 -2.72 1.34
C GLN A 115 10.62 -2.77 0.13
N MET A 116 10.50 -1.63 -0.56
CA MET A 116 9.58 -1.53 -1.70
C MET A 116 10.22 -2.08 -2.97
N PRO A 117 9.46 -2.78 -3.84
CA PRO A 117 9.89 -3.05 -5.20
C PRO A 117 10.27 -1.77 -5.92
N LEU A 118 11.31 -1.85 -6.77
CA LEU A 118 11.71 -0.70 -7.59
C LEU A 118 10.86 -0.64 -8.86
N PRO A 119 10.61 0.57 -9.41
CA PRO A 119 10.04 0.71 -10.73
C PRO A 119 10.88 0.00 -11.78
N CYS A 120 10.23 -0.70 -12.70
CA CYS A 120 10.88 -1.47 -13.76
C CYS A 120 10.94 -0.73 -15.09
N ALA A 121 10.01 0.20 -15.36
CA ALA A 121 9.99 1.01 -16.57
C ALA A 121 9.34 2.38 -16.35
N LEU A 122 9.63 3.31 -17.26
CA LEU A 122 8.93 4.58 -17.41
C LEU A 122 8.37 4.64 -18.82
N ASP A 123 7.07 4.58 -18.92
CA ASP A 123 6.31 4.73 -20.14
C ASP A 123 5.65 6.11 -20.23
N ARG A 124 4.96 6.37 -21.32
CA ARG A 124 4.15 7.55 -21.54
C ARG A 124 2.72 7.14 -21.81
N LEU A 125 1.80 7.82 -21.15
CA LEU A 125 0.36 7.63 -21.32
C LEU A 125 -0.22 8.89 -21.95
N CYS A 126 -0.89 8.75 -23.10
CA CYS A 126 -1.66 9.83 -23.68
C CYS A 126 -3.10 9.73 -23.20
N ALA A 127 -3.54 10.67 -22.37
CA ALA A 127 -4.90 10.72 -21.84
C ALA A 127 -5.35 12.16 -21.68
N ASP A 128 -6.61 12.44 -22.03
CA ASP A 128 -7.22 13.78 -21.89
C ASP A 128 -6.36 14.90 -22.52
N GLY A 129 -5.74 14.61 -23.70
CA GLY A 129 -4.84 15.53 -24.39
C GLY A 129 -3.50 15.80 -23.68
N ARG A 130 -3.20 15.05 -22.63
CA ARG A 130 -1.97 15.16 -21.83
C ARG A 130 -1.02 14.03 -22.15
N ASP A 131 0.27 14.32 -22.05
CA ASP A 131 1.34 13.35 -22.06
C ASP A 131 1.81 13.10 -20.63
N ILE A 132 1.37 11.99 -20.06
CA ILE A 132 1.46 11.66 -18.63
C ILE A 132 2.55 10.60 -18.44
N PRO A 133 3.57 10.84 -17.56
CA PRO A 133 4.50 9.79 -17.18
C PRO A 133 3.78 8.63 -16.50
N LEU A 134 4.02 7.41 -16.98
CA LEU A 134 3.51 6.16 -16.43
C LEU A 134 4.67 5.35 -15.87
N VAL A 135 4.74 5.24 -14.56
CA VAL A 135 5.75 4.45 -13.86
C VAL A 135 5.24 3.03 -13.66
N ARG A 136 5.94 2.07 -14.28
CA ARG A 136 5.60 0.65 -14.21
C ARG A 136 6.28 0.02 -12.99
N MET A 137 5.50 -0.71 -12.21
CA MET A 137 5.96 -1.43 -11.01
C MET A 137 5.34 -2.84 -10.95
N GLU A 138 5.87 -3.69 -10.09
CA GLU A 138 5.24 -4.99 -9.82
C GLU A 138 3.90 -4.78 -9.11
N GLY A 139 2.83 -5.38 -9.65
CA GLY A 139 1.49 -5.40 -9.07
C GLY A 139 0.73 -4.07 -9.10
N ILE A 140 1.35 -2.96 -9.48
CA ILE A 140 0.69 -1.65 -9.56
C ILE A 140 1.45 -0.68 -10.47
N ASP A 141 0.75 0.00 -11.36
CA ASP A 141 1.31 1.08 -12.18
C ASP A 141 0.81 2.45 -11.70
N HIS A 142 1.65 3.49 -11.88
CA HIS A 142 1.32 4.85 -11.44
C HIS A 142 1.44 5.88 -12.56
N ALA A 143 0.32 6.54 -12.90
CA ALA A 143 0.29 7.73 -13.75
C ALA A 143 0.55 8.98 -12.90
N LEU A 144 1.51 9.84 -13.32
CA LEU A 144 1.93 11.02 -12.55
C LEU A 144 1.37 12.30 -13.15
N LEU A 145 0.36 12.88 -12.53
CA LEU A 145 -0.22 14.17 -12.87
C LEU A 145 0.51 15.29 -12.09
N LEU A 146 1.56 15.83 -12.72
CA LEU A 146 2.42 16.84 -12.10
C LEU A 146 1.82 18.23 -12.27
N ASN A 147 1.80 19.02 -11.17
CA ASN A 147 1.20 20.35 -11.07
C ASN A 147 -0.32 20.38 -11.31
N GLU A 148 -0.99 19.25 -11.10
CA GLU A 148 -2.44 19.11 -11.23
C GLU A 148 -3.10 18.97 -9.85
N ALA A 149 -4.23 19.66 -9.69
CA ALA A 149 -5.07 19.49 -8.52
C ALA A 149 -5.88 18.18 -8.62
N PRO A 150 -6.18 17.51 -7.49
CA PRO A 150 -7.00 16.31 -7.49
C PRO A 150 -8.37 16.56 -8.14
N SER A 151 -8.72 15.74 -9.14
CA SER A 151 -10.02 15.74 -9.82
C SER A 151 -10.46 14.30 -10.06
N PRO A 152 -11.62 13.89 -9.51
CA PRO A 152 -12.20 12.58 -9.77
C PRO A 152 -12.45 12.32 -11.27
N GLU A 153 -12.94 13.31 -12.00
CA GLU A 153 -13.25 13.20 -13.42
C GLU A 153 -11.98 13.00 -14.27
N LEU A 154 -10.91 13.73 -13.95
CA LEU A 154 -9.62 13.55 -14.61
C LEU A 154 -9.00 12.19 -14.27
N ALA A 155 -9.12 11.76 -13.02
CA ALA A 155 -8.63 10.46 -12.59
C ALA A 155 -9.30 9.32 -13.38
N GLU A 156 -10.63 9.35 -13.55
CA GLU A 156 -11.35 8.32 -14.31
C GLU A 156 -10.92 8.30 -15.79
N ARG A 157 -10.71 9.45 -16.42
CA ARG A 157 -10.21 9.50 -17.81
C ARG A 157 -8.78 8.94 -17.93
N VAL A 158 -7.93 9.19 -16.94
CA VAL A 158 -6.58 8.65 -16.90
C VAL A 158 -6.61 7.15 -16.68
N LEU A 159 -7.40 6.66 -15.70
CA LEU A 159 -7.56 5.23 -15.43
C LEU A 159 -8.06 4.47 -16.66
N ALA A 160 -9.04 5.03 -17.38
CA ALA A 160 -9.58 4.42 -18.59
C ALA A 160 -8.53 4.27 -19.71
N ALA A 161 -7.50 5.11 -19.73
CA ALA A 161 -6.41 5.06 -20.70
C ALA A 161 -5.22 4.18 -20.23
N MET A 162 -5.15 3.84 -18.95
CA MET A 162 -4.05 3.01 -18.42
C MET A 162 -4.14 1.56 -18.92
N PRO A 163 -3.00 0.91 -19.21
CA PRO A 163 -2.99 -0.52 -19.50
C PRO A 163 -3.46 -1.32 -18.29
N GLY A 164 -4.06 -2.49 -18.52
CA GLY A 164 -4.53 -3.37 -17.46
C GLY A 164 -3.40 -3.83 -16.53
N GLN A 165 -3.64 -3.75 -15.22
CA GLN A 165 -2.75 -4.19 -14.15
C GLN A 165 -3.60 -4.60 -12.94
N ASP A 166 -3.02 -5.32 -11.96
CA ASP A 166 -3.71 -5.74 -10.72
C ASP A 166 -4.22 -4.53 -9.92
N ALA A 167 -3.43 -3.45 -9.92
CA ALA A 167 -3.87 -2.14 -9.46
C ALA A 167 -3.33 -1.00 -10.35
N GLN A 168 -4.00 0.14 -10.31
CA GLN A 168 -3.67 1.34 -11.07
C GLN A 168 -3.74 2.56 -10.15
N GLY A 169 -2.67 3.34 -10.09
CA GLY A 169 -2.60 4.56 -9.30
C GLY A 169 -2.57 5.81 -10.17
N VAL A 170 -3.39 6.79 -9.84
CA VAL A 170 -3.29 8.14 -10.40
C VAL A 170 -2.80 9.07 -9.31
N LEU A 171 -1.63 9.65 -9.50
CA LEU A 171 -0.95 10.48 -8.49
C LEU A 171 -1.02 11.95 -8.88
N PHE A 172 -1.86 12.70 -8.22
CA PHE A 172 -1.90 14.17 -8.33
C PHE A 172 -0.81 14.78 -7.47
N VAL A 173 0.11 15.52 -8.09
CA VAL A 173 1.25 16.13 -7.40
C VAL A 173 1.21 17.64 -7.56
N GLN A 174 0.95 18.37 -6.49
CA GLN A 174 0.88 19.82 -6.51
C GLN A 174 1.46 20.42 -5.22
N GLY A 175 2.28 21.46 -5.33
CA GLY A 175 2.81 22.20 -4.17
C GLY A 175 3.58 21.31 -3.18
N GLY A 176 4.31 20.32 -3.65
CA GLY A 176 5.05 19.38 -2.80
C GLY A 176 4.17 18.34 -2.10
N ARG A 177 2.91 18.21 -2.48
CA ARG A 177 1.95 17.23 -1.96
C ARG A 177 1.57 16.24 -3.05
N MET A 178 1.36 15.00 -2.65
CA MET A 178 0.85 13.93 -3.53
C MET A 178 -0.50 13.44 -2.98
N THR A 179 -1.51 13.43 -3.84
CA THR A 179 -2.84 12.88 -3.55
C THR A 179 -3.05 11.67 -4.45
N PRO A 180 -2.97 10.45 -3.92
CA PRO A 180 -3.12 9.23 -4.70
C PRO A 180 -4.58 8.78 -4.76
N LEU A 181 -5.05 8.44 -5.95
CA LEU A 181 -6.21 7.58 -6.18
C LEU A 181 -5.70 6.21 -6.62
N VAL A 182 -6.13 5.15 -5.95
CA VAL A 182 -5.81 3.77 -6.33
C VAL A 182 -7.08 3.04 -6.73
N TYR A 183 -7.04 2.44 -7.90
CA TYR A 183 -8.09 1.58 -8.46
C TYR A 183 -7.62 0.13 -8.47
N VAL A 184 -8.45 -0.76 -7.94
CA VAL A 184 -8.24 -2.22 -7.95
C VAL A 184 -9.35 -2.85 -8.80
N PRO A 185 -9.06 -3.24 -10.06
CA PRO A 185 -10.07 -3.75 -10.99
C PRO A 185 -10.84 -4.96 -10.47
N ALA A 186 -10.17 -5.91 -9.80
CA ALA A 186 -10.78 -7.13 -9.31
C ALA A 186 -11.92 -6.91 -8.30
N THR A 187 -11.90 -5.79 -7.58
CA THR A 187 -12.93 -5.39 -6.61
C THR A 187 -13.76 -4.21 -7.08
N ASP A 188 -13.42 -3.62 -8.23
CA ASP A 188 -13.96 -2.36 -8.75
C ASP A 188 -13.93 -1.23 -7.71
N THR A 189 -12.87 -1.17 -6.91
CA THR A 189 -12.74 -0.18 -5.83
C THR A 189 -11.81 0.94 -6.23
N ARG A 190 -12.22 2.17 -5.94
CA ARG A 190 -11.46 3.41 -6.11
C ARG A 190 -11.30 4.08 -4.77
N VAL A 191 -10.06 4.20 -4.31
CA VAL A 191 -9.75 4.74 -2.98
C VAL A 191 -8.79 5.91 -3.10
N TRP A 192 -9.21 7.07 -2.57
CA TRP A 192 -8.31 8.17 -2.29
C TRP A 192 -7.51 7.84 -1.03
N GLU A 193 -6.31 7.33 -1.23
CA GLU A 193 -5.49 6.83 -0.12
C GLU A 193 -4.92 7.97 0.74
N SER A 194 -4.91 7.75 2.03
CA SER A 194 -4.23 8.64 3.00
C SER A 194 -2.70 8.50 2.92
N SER A 195 -2.22 7.37 2.43
CA SER A 195 -0.81 7.01 2.37
C SER A 195 -0.60 5.94 1.30
N CYS A 196 0.18 6.26 0.27
CA CYS A 196 0.54 5.34 -0.81
C CYS A 196 2.05 5.13 -0.86
N GLY A 197 2.52 3.96 -0.45
CA GLY A 197 3.94 3.61 -0.43
C GLY A 197 4.51 3.45 -1.84
N SER A 198 3.84 2.69 -2.70
CA SER A 198 4.25 2.49 -4.10
C SER A 198 4.22 3.79 -4.89
N GLY A 199 3.19 4.61 -4.72
CA GLY A 199 3.10 5.94 -5.33
C GLY A 199 4.24 6.87 -4.91
N THR A 200 4.62 6.83 -3.62
CA THR A 200 5.77 7.60 -3.12
C THR A 200 7.07 7.15 -3.79
N VAL A 201 7.28 5.84 -3.94
CA VAL A 201 8.46 5.30 -4.63
C VAL A 201 8.45 5.66 -6.11
N ALA A 202 7.30 5.52 -6.79
CA ALA A 202 7.15 5.88 -8.21
C ALA A 202 7.49 7.35 -8.45
N LEU A 203 6.93 8.26 -7.65
CA LEU A 203 7.21 9.69 -7.75
C LEU A 203 8.67 10.02 -7.45
N ALA A 204 9.22 9.47 -6.36
CA ALA A 204 10.61 9.69 -5.98
C ALA A 204 11.58 9.21 -7.07
N TRP A 205 11.33 8.01 -7.62
CA TRP A 205 12.14 7.45 -8.70
C TRP A 205 12.06 8.29 -9.98
N TYR A 206 10.86 8.76 -10.34
CA TYR A 206 10.68 9.64 -11.50
C TYR A 206 11.44 10.96 -11.32
N LEU A 207 11.32 11.60 -10.15
CA LEU A 207 11.98 12.87 -9.87
C LEU A 207 13.49 12.73 -9.74
N ALA A 208 13.98 11.63 -9.15
CA ALA A 208 15.43 11.37 -9.00
C ALA A 208 16.19 11.33 -10.33
N ARG A 209 15.51 11.03 -11.44
CA ARG A 209 16.12 11.06 -12.80
C ARG A 209 16.54 12.46 -13.26
N ARG A 210 16.09 13.51 -12.57
CA ARG A 210 16.40 14.91 -12.88
C ARG A 210 17.48 15.51 -11.98
N PHE A 211 17.96 14.73 -11.00
CA PHE A 211 18.92 15.19 -10.00
C PHE A 211 20.21 14.37 -10.07
N ALA A 212 21.33 14.98 -9.65
CA ALA A 212 22.58 14.28 -9.46
C ALA A 212 22.46 13.23 -8.33
N ASP A 213 23.44 12.33 -8.25
CA ASP A 213 23.51 11.35 -7.17
C ASP A 213 23.48 12.01 -5.79
N GLY A 214 22.66 11.46 -4.90
CA GLY A 214 22.53 12.00 -3.56
C GLY A 214 21.29 11.52 -2.82
N THR A 215 21.07 12.10 -1.64
CA THR A 215 19.87 11.90 -0.86
C THR A 215 18.88 13.02 -1.18
N HIS A 216 17.72 12.65 -1.71
CA HIS A 216 16.65 13.58 -2.03
C HIS A 216 15.44 13.30 -1.16
N VAL A 217 14.81 14.36 -0.62
CA VAL A 217 13.58 14.27 0.18
C VAL A 217 12.42 14.76 -0.67
N PHE A 218 11.48 13.87 -0.95
CA PHE A 218 10.29 14.17 -1.74
C PHE A 218 9.02 14.24 -0.88
N ALA A 219 7.96 14.78 -1.46
CA ALA A 219 6.70 15.16 -0.83
C ALA A 219 6.02 14.05 0.01
N ARG A 220 5.20 14.49 0.97
CA ARG A 220 4.31 13.63 1.74
C ARG A 220 3.01 13.39 0.97
N ALA A 221 2.46 12.18 1.05
CA ALA A 221 1.08 11.92 0.65
C ALA A 221 0.11 12.61 1.63
N HIS A 222 -0.92 13.28 1.11
CA HIS A 222 -1.97 13.92 1.89
C HIS A 222 -3.32 13.65 1.27
N ARG A 223 -4.32 13.38 2.12
CA ARG A 223 -5.73 13.40 1.72
C ARG A 223 -6.19 14.82 1.34
N PRO A 224 -7.20 14.95 0.47
CA PRO A 224 -7.87 16.23 0.24
C PRO A 224 -8.42 16.82 1.54
N ALA A 225 -8.41 18.15 1.64
CA ALA A 225 -9.01 18.86 2.78
C ALA A 225 -10.50 18.51 2.89
N GLY A 226 -10.93 18.04 4.06
CA GLY A 226 -12.33 17.65 4.35
C GLY A 226 -12.49 16.20 4.83
N SER A 227 -11.47 15.36 4.76
CA SER A 227 -11.48 14.01 5.36
C SER A 227 -10.89 14.05 6.76
N SER A 228 -11.60 13.54 7.77
CA SER A 228 -11.18 13.45 9.17
C SER A 228 -10.06 12.43 9.36
N ALA A 229 -8.83 12.74 8.99
CA ALA A 229 -7.69 11.85 9.17
C ALA A 229 -6.47 12.56 9.78
N ARG A 230 -5.79 11.85 10.67
CA ARG A 230 -4.59 12.29 11.40
C ARG A 230 -3.39 12.46 10.46
N PRO A 231 -2.39 13.32 10.80
CA PRO A 231 -1.29 13.68 9.90
C PRO A 231 -0.41 12.49 9.54
N ALA A 232 -0.06 12.38 8.25
CA ALA A 232 0.85 11.38 7.72
C ALA A 232 2.27 11.54 8.30
N VAL A 233 2.90 10.43 8.62
CA VAL A 233 4.29 10.38 9.09
C VAL A 233 5.24 10.38 7.90
N GLY A 234 6.26 11.22 7.96
CA GLY A 234 7.20 11.44 6.88
C GLY A 234 8.07 10.23 6.51
N TRP A 235 8.37 10.15 5.23
CA TRP A 235 9.34 9.22 4.67
C TRP A 235 10.77 9.71 4.91
N ARG A 236 11.69 8.80 5.31
CA ARG A 236 13.12 9.03 5.33
C ARG A 236 13.82 7.94 4.51
N PRO A 237 14.65 8.26 3.52
CA PRO A 237 15.49 7.27 2.89
C PRO A 237 16.55 6.78 3.88
N ALA A 238 16.76 5.47 3.97
CA ALA A 238 17.73 4.87 4.88
C ALA A 238 19.17 4.79 4.33
N SER A 239 19.40 5.24 3.07
CA SER A 239 20.75 5.26 2.46
C SER A 239 20.78 6.18 1.24
N PRO A 240 21.95 6.76 0.89
CA PRO A 240 22.10 7.58 -0.30
C PRO A 240 21.91 6.74 -1.58
N TRP A 241 21.15 7.28 -2.52
CA TRP A 241 21.02 6.75 -3.88
C TRP A 241 22.30 7.05 -4.67
N ARG A 242 22.81 6.05 -5.40
CA ARG A 242 23.82 6.26 -6.43
C ARG A 242 23.19 5.95 -7.78
N ALA A 243 23.31 6.85 -8.75
CA ALA A 243 22.89 6.57 -10.11
C ALA A 243 23.74 5.41 -10.67
N GLY A 244 23.09 4.41 -11.25
CA GLY A 244 23.74 3.26 -11.88
C GLY A 244 23.58 1.91 -11.19
N ALA A 245 23.12 1.85 -9.94
CA ALA A 245 22.79 0.59 -9.29
C ALA A 245 21.35 0.61 -8.72
N PRO A 246 20.43 -0.26 -9.14
CA PRO A 246 19.11 -0.34 -8.54
C PRO A 246 19.26 -0.80 -7.10
N ARG A 247 19.03 0.10 -6.15
CA ARG A 247 18.94 -0.21 -4.72
C ARG A 247 17.49 -0.11 -4.29
N ALA A 248 17.07 -1.07 -3.50
CA ALA A 248 15.76 -1.08 -2.89
C ALA A 248 15.51 0.19 -2.06
N SER A 249 14.39 0.84 -2.30
CA SER A 249 13.94 1.96 -1.48
C SER A 249 13.15 1.45 -0.28
N LYS A 250 13.36 2.03 0.91
CA LYS A 250 12.61 1.72 2.13
C LYS A 250 11.56 2.79 2.36
N TRP A 251 10.35 2.38 2.60
CA TRP A 251 9.27 3.27 3.02
C TRP A 251 8.94 3.07 4.50
N ALA A 252 8.88 4.18 5.25
CA ALA A 252 8.63 4.18 6.68
C ALA A 252 7.28 4.81 7.01
N GLY A 253 6.52 4.13 7.82
CA GLY A 253 5.33 4.66 8.42
C GLY A 253 5.05 3.98 9.75
N ARG A 254 4.29 4.61 10.64
CA ARG A 254 3.85 3.93 11.86
C ARG A 254 2.80 2.89 11.48
N SER A 255 3.03 1.63 11.80
CA SER A 255 1.96 0.66 11.92
C SER A 255 1.33 0.90 13.29
N GLY A 256 0.23 1.65 13.34
CA GLY A 256 -0.51 1.83 14.57
C GLY A 256 -1.24 0.55 14.92
N TRP A 257 -0.63 -0.33 15.68
CA TRP A 257 -1.38 -1.20 16.56
C TRP A 257 -2.02 -0.26 17.59
N ALA A 258 -3.34 -0.15 17.55
CA ALA A 258 -4.05 0.65 18.53
C ALA A 258 -3.62 0.18 19.92
N LYS A 259 -2.85 0.99 20.65
CA LYS A 259 -2.70 0.90 22.10
C LYS A 259 -4.04 1.28 22.73
N ARG A 260 -5.05 0.46 22.54
CA ARG A 260 -6.18 0.37 23.45
C ARG A 260 -5.94 -0.86 24.27
N GLY A 261 -5.99 -0.68 25.58
CA GLY A 261 -5.62 -1.68 26.59
C GLY A 261 -6.16 -3.06 26.26
N LYS A 262 -5.48 -4.08 26.74
CA LYS A 262 -5.67 -5.53 26.63
C LYS A 262 -7.11 -6.02 26.27
N SER A 263 -7.69 -5.53 25.19
CA SER A 263 -8.91 -6.07 24.58
C SER A 263 -8.49 -6.74 23.27
N ASN A 264 -8.83 -8.02 23.16
CA ASN A 264 -8.67 -8.86 21.97
C ASN A 264 -9.28 -8.15 20.75
N CYS A 265 -8.52 -7.34 20.03
CA CYS A 265 -8.95 -6.64 18.83
C CYS A 265 -9.04 -7.58 17.61
N LYS A 266 -9.68 -8.74 17.76
CA LYS A 266 -10.06 -9.59 16.64
C LYS A 266 -11.49 -9.21 16.26
N GLY A 267 -11.66 -8.52 15.14
CA GLY A 267 -12.98 -8.27 14.58
C GLY A 267 -13.62 -9.58 14.07
N LYS A 268 -14.92 -9.71 14.21
CA LYS A 268 -15.72 -10.78 13.57
C LYS A 268 -16.84 -10.12 12.79
N MET A 269 -16.93 -10.45 11.52
CA MET A 269 -18.00 -9.98 10.65
C MET A 269 -18.78 -11.18 10.09
N ARG A 270 -20.11 -11.09 10.11
CA ARG A 270 -20.99 -12.08 9.47
C ARG A 270 -21.35 -11.58 8.07
N LEU A 271 -20.92 -12.27 7.05
CA LEU A 271 -21.28 -12.00 5.66
C LEU A 271 -22.34 -13.04 5.23
N SER A 272 -23.51 -12.58 4.80
CA SER A 272 -24.47 -13.42 4.08
C SER A 272 -23.98 -13.60 2.66
N VAL A 273 -23.87 -14.83 2.19
CA VAL A 273 -23.53 -15.22 0.82
C VAL A 273 -24.75 -15.08 -0.06
#